data_d4be87eda88878d4ab7baaf43f1e346b
#
_entry.id   d4be87eda88878d4ab7baaf43f1e346b
#
_cell.length_a   1.000
_cell.length_b   1.000
_cell.length_c   1.000
_cell.angle_alpha   90.00
_cell.angle_beta   90.00
_cell.angle_gamma   90.00
#
_symmetry.space_group_name_H-M   'P 1'
#
loop_
_entity.id
_entity.type
_entity.pdbx_description
1 polymer ?
#
loop_
_entity_poly.entity_id
_entity_poly.type
_entity_poly.pdbx_seq_one_letter_code
_entity_poly.pdbx_strand_id
1 'polypeptide(L)'
;MPNYKRSALISTLSLPLGLLAEINFRRLARLPATIPGFEFPSLSIIIPARDEMHNLQVVLPSLAHIYYPGKLEILVVDDHSSDETAHIAESFGVQTLRLRHDIPPGWKGKPYACHRGALVAKGDWLLFTDADTVHTREGIAKAICYAQTTNLDGLSLFLEQQSSSWISSLVIDAAFAGLFAGWGTANAMLNGQFILVRREVYFDSGGFASVRNEALEDVALGNLMVQRGYLIPVMRGDDIAVVHMYATCKQMFNGLSRLGAGTLRWQGMWVSLTALHIAALISPLVTLIGVLFGRLRWPWLPVSWSMASLSLLPWSRRSGAAKLALLAPFGACVVLLASVYGLISRILGTGVLWKGRKV
;
A
#
# COMPACT_ATOMS: atom_id res chain seq x y z
N MET A 1 26.80 8.86 28.61
CA MET A 1 25.77 7.92 29.15
C MET A 1 25.84 6.65 28.32
N PRO A 2 25.85 5.45 28.92
CA PRO A 2 25.86 4.21 28.13
C PRO A 2 24.61 4.11 27.23
N ASN A 3 24.81 3.63 26.01
CA ASN A 3 23.77 3.55 24.95
C ASN A 3 22.47 2.82 25.35
N TYR A 4 22.50 1.97 26.38
CA TYR A 4 21.36 1.18 26.87
C TYR A 4 20.30 1.99 27.63
N LYS A 5 20.67 3.07 28.35
CA LYS A 5 19.69 3.98 28.96
C LYS A 5 18.91 4.73 27.90
N ARG A 6 19.54 5.01 26.73
CA ARG A 6 18.88 5.61 25.59
C ARG A 6 17.88 4.63 24.93
N SER A 7 18.21 3.33 24.82
CA SER A 7 17.27 2.36 24.26
C SER A 7 16.05 2.14 25.14
N ALA A 8 16.21 2.13 26.46
CA ALA A 8 15.09 2.09 27.40
C ALA A 8 14.18 3.33 27.27
N LEU A 9 14.75 4.50 27.03
CA LEU A 9 14.00 5.72 26.75
C LEU A 9 13.28 5.65 25.40
N ILE A 10 13.93 5.12 24.35
CA ILE A 10 13.32 4.92 23.04
C ILE A 10 12.12 3.97 23.12
N SER A 11 12.18 2.94 23.97
CA SER A 11 11.05 2.03 24.20
C SER A 11 9.78 2.75 24.65
N THR A 12 9.92 3.82 25.43
CA THR A 12 8.76 4.58 25.89
C THR A 12 8.06 5.33 24.77
N LEU A 13 8.73 5.56 23.64
CA LEU A 13 8.16 6.20 22.46
C LEU A 13 7.27 5.26 21.62
N SER A 14 7.38 3.93 21.78
CA SER A 14 6.59 3.00 20.99
C SER A 14 5.08 3.20 21.21
N LEU A 15 4.66 3.37 22.45
CA LEU A 15 3.22 3.55 22.76
C LEU A 15 2.65 4.88 22.24
N PRO A 16 3.25 6.06 22.49
CA PRO A 16 2.72 7.31 21.92
C PRO A 16 2.76 7.33 20.39
N LEU A 17 3.77 6.74 19.75
CA LEU A 17 3.81 6.62 18.28
C LEU A 17 2.75 5.64 17.77
N GLY A 18 2.50 4.54 18.46
CA GLY A 18 1.41 3.62 18.14
C GLY A 18 0.02 4.25 18.32
N LEU A 19 -0.17 5.07 19.35
CA LEU A 19 -1.39 5.87 19.54
C LEU A 19 -1.55 6.91 18.40
N LEU A 20 -0.46 7.56 18.00
CA LEU A 20 -0.47 8.49 16.87
C LEU A 20 -0.84 7.76 15.57
N ALA A 21 -0.28 6.57 15.32
CA ALA A 21 -0.62 5.75 14.17
C ALA A 21 -2.13 5.40 14.16
N GLU A 22 -2.66 4.99 15.30
CA GLU A 22 -4.08 4.67 15.45
C GLU A 22 -4.98 5.90 15.23
N ILE A 23 -4.62 7.06 15.78
CA ILE A 23 -5.33 8.32 15.58
C ILE A 23 -5.33 8.70 14.11
N ASN A 24 -4.17 8.67 13.45
CA ASN A 24 -4.04 9.01 12.04
C ASN A 24 -4.88 8.07 11.15
N PHE A 25 -4.87 6.76 11.43
CA PHE A 25 -5.72 5.81 10.72
C PHE A 25 -7.21 6.09 10.93
N ARG A 26 -7.64 6.36 12.18
CA ARG A 26 -9.05 6.65 12.47
C ARG A 26 -9.53 7.97 11.91
N ARG A 27 -8.64 8.92 11.64
CA ARG A 27 -8.97 10.19 10.97
C ARG A 27 -9.31 10.04 9.50
N LEU A 28 -8.87 8.96 8.85
CA LEU A 28 -9.32 8.66 7.49
C LEU A 28 -10.82 8.41 7.50
N ALA A 29 -11.57 9.23 6.77
CA ALA A 29 -13.02 9.08 6.64
C ALA A 29 -13.37 7.76 5.92
N ARG A 30 -14.52 7.19 6.24
CA ARG A 30 -15.13 6.08 5.49
C ARG A 30 -16.05 6.61 4.41
N LEU A 31 -16.22 5.84 3.35
CA LEU A 31 -17.21 6.16 2.33
C LEU A 31 -18.63 5.92 2.87
N PRO A 32 -19.55 6.87 2.66
CA PRO A 32 -20.95 6.66 2.99
C PRO A 32 -21.62 5.68 2.01
N ALA A 33 -22.85 5.29 2.30
CA ALA A 33 -23.67 4.55 1.34
C ALA A 33 -23.95 5.39 0.08
N THR A 34 -24.29 4.72 -1.01
CA THR A 34 -24.73 5.39 -2.26
C THR A 34 -26.04 6.14 -2.05
N ILE A 35 -26.20 7.25 -2.76
CA ILE A 35 -27.44 8.03 -2.75
C ILE A 35 -28.45 7.38 -3.71
N PRO A 36 -29.70 7.10 -3.29
CA PRO A 36 -30.73 6.60 -4.18
C PRO A 36 -30.97 7.55 -5.37
N GLY A 37 -31.11 6.98 -6.57
CA GLY A 37 -31.31 7.77 -7.79
C GLY A 37 -30.06 8.47 -8.34
N PHE A 38 -28.88 8.17 -7.80
CA PHE A 38 -27.63 8.72 -8.30
C PHE A 38 -27.34 8.20 -9.72
N GLU A 39 -27.03 9.13 -10.64
CA GLU A 39 -26.64 8.80 -12.02
C GLU A 39 -25.13 8.50 -12.07
N PHE A 40 -24.82 7.26 -12.42
CA PHE A 40 -23.42 6.79 -12.46
C PHE A 40 -22.76 7.16 -13.79
N PRO A 41 -21.58 7.82 -13.76
CA PRO A 41 -20.80 8.11 -14.97
C PRO A 41 -20.23 6.82 -15.58
N SER A 42 -19.62 6.94 -16.76
CA SER A 42 -18.87 5.82 -17.33
C SER A 42 -17.55 5.61 -16.56
N LEU A 43 -17.19 4.34 -16.33
CA LEU A 43 -16.02 3.94 -15.56
C LEU A 43 -15.19 2.90 -16.30
N SER A 44 -13.87 3.10 -16.36
CA SER A 44 -12.91 2.07 -16.78
C SER A 44 -12.08 1.60 -15.58
N ILE A 45 -12.12 0.31 -15.29
CA ILE A 45 -11.27 -0.35 -14.30
C ILE A 45 -10.03 -0.87 -15.02
N ILE A 46 -8.85 -0.41 -14.60
CA ILE A 46 -7.56 -0.74 -15.19
C ILE A 46 -6.75 -1.58 -14.21
N ILE A 47 -6.42 -2.80 -14.60
CA ILE A 47 -5.72 -3.79 -13.78
C ILE A 47 -4.39 -4.11 -14.43
N PRO A 48 -3.27 -3.53 -13.97
CA PRO A 48 -1.94 -3.93 -14.43
C PRO A 48 -1.63 -5.33 -13.89
N ALA A 49 -1.27 -6.26 -14.74
CA ALA A 49 -1.01 -7.64 -14.38
C ALA A 49 0.33 -8.12 -14.96
N ARG A 50 1.12 -8.82 -14.13
CA ARG A 50 2.32 -9.55 -14.54
C ARG A 50 2.51 -10.77 -13.65
N ASP A 51 2.44 -11.97 -14.27
CA ASP A 51 2.51 -13.23 -13.55
C ASP A 51 1.49 -13.28 -12.39
N GLU A 52 0.20 -13.06 -12.74
CA GLU A 52 -0.93 -12.90 -11.82
C GLU A 52 -2.05 -13.92 -12.06
N MET A 53 -1.77 -15.02 -12.76
CA MET A 53 -2.81 -16.00 -13.15
C MET A 53 -3.67 -16.46 -11.96
N HIS A 54 -3.07 -16.69 -10.80
CA HIS A 54 -3.80 -17.15 -9.61
C HIS A 54 -4.67 -16.04 -8.98
N ASN A 55 -4.16 -14.82 -8.95
CA ASN A 55 -4.89 -13.69 -8.40
C ASN A 55 -6.07 -13.30 -9.29
N LEU A 56 -5.91 -13.29 -10.62
CA LEU A 56 -6.99 -12.97 -11.54
C LEU A 56 -8.16 -13.96 -11.47
N GLN A 57 -7.91 -15.23 -11.16
CA GLN A 57 -8.96 -16.24 -10.92
C GLN A 57 -9.86 -15.89 -9.72
N VAL A 58 -9.42 -15.04 -8.80
CA VAL A 58 -10.18 -14.59 -7.65
C VAL A 58 -10.74 -13.18 -7.86
N VAL A 59 -9.94 -12.29 -8.44
CA VAL A 59 -10.29 -10.87 -8.64
C VAL A 59 -11.36 -10.69 -9.72
N LEU A 60 -11.23 -11.36 -10.88
CA LEU A 60 -12.18 -11.19 -11.99
C LEU A 60 -13.59 -11.65 -11.64
N PRO A 61 -13.83 -12.78 -10.96
CA PRO A 61 -15.17 -13.09 -10.45
C PRO A 61 -15.73 -12.02 -9.51
N SER A 62 -14.92 -11.41 -8.64
CA SER A 62 -15.39 -10.32 -7.76
C SER A 62 -15.88 -9.13 -8.58
N LEU A 63 -15.16 -8.76 -9.63
CA LEU A 63 -15.52 -7.68 -10.53
C LEU A 63 -16.74 -8.00 -11.40
N ALA A 64 -16.94 -9.24 -11.78
CA ALA A 64 -18.15 -9.68 -12.50
C ALA A 64 -19.43 -9.55 -11.65
N HIS A 65 -19.32 -9.53 -10.33
CA HIS A 65 -20.44 -9.43 -9.39
C HIS A 65 -20.64 -8.04 -8.78
N ILE A 66 -19.85 -7.03 -9.19
CA ILE A 66 -20.03 -5.67 -8.66
C ILE A 66 -21.35 -5.06 -9.14
N TYR A 67 -21.93 -4.24 -8.28
CA TYR A 67 -23.07 -3.42 -8.63
C TYR A 67 -22.58 -2.07 -9.14
N TYR A 68 -22.72 -1.83 -10.43
CA TYR A 68 -22.42 -0.55 -11.06
C TYR A 68 -23.46 -0.24 -12.16
N PRO A 69 -24.42 0.65 -11.91
CA PRO A 69 -25.50 0.94 -12.87
C PRO A 69 -25.07 1.72 -14.12
N GLY A 70 -23.89 2.38 -14.07
CA GLY A 70 -23.34 3.12 -15.21
C GLY A 70 -22.66 2.20 -16.24
N LYS A 71 -22.15 2.81 -17.32
CA LYS A 71 -21.30 2.09 -18.28
C LYS A 71 -19.99 1.68 -17.62
N LEU A 72 -19.69 0.38 -17.66
CA LEU A 72 -18.51 -0.20 -17.04
C LEU A 72 -17.64 -0.89 -18.09
N GLU A 73 -16.34 -0.60 -18.06
CA GLU A 73 -15.31 -1.29 -18.83
C GLU A 73 -14.26 -1.86 -17.85
N ILE A 74 -13.87 -3.10 -18.05
CA ILE A 74 -12.79 -3.75 -17.29
C ILE A 74 -11.67 -4.07 -18.27
N LEU A 75 -10.46 -3.57 -17.97
CA LEU A 75 -9.28 -3.71 -18.80
C LEU A 75 -8.12 -4.31 -18.00
N VAL A 76 -7.73 -5.52 -18.34
CA VAL A 76 -6.49 -6.13 -17.84
C VAL A 76 -5.35 -5.76 -18.77
N VAL A 77 -4.27 -5.21 -18.21
CA VAL A 77 -3.06 -4.86 -18.98
C VAL A 77 -1.96 -5.84 -18.61
N ASP A 78 -1.72 -6.78 -19.51
CA ASP A 78 -0.69 -7.81 -19.34
C ASP A 78 0.70 -7.26 -19.68
N ASP A 79 1.53 -7.09 -18.65
CA ASP A 79 2.90 -6.59 -18.75
C ASP A 79 3.90 -7.74 -18.93
N HIS A 80 3.85 -8.41 -20.10
CA HIS A 80 4.78 -9.49 -20.47
C HIS A 80 4.78 -10.63 -19.43
N SER A 81 3.62 -11.13 -19.06
CA SER A 81 3.52 -12.32 -18.21
C SER A 81 4.13 -13.55 -18.89
N SER A 82 4.77 -14.39 -18.10
CA SER A 82 5.32 -15.68 -18.53
C SER A 82 4.39 -16.85 -18.22
N ASP A 83 3.34 -16.60 -17.45
CA ASP A 83 2.29 -17.56 -17.06
C ASP A 83 1.00 -17.34 -17.88
N GLU A 84 -0.08 -18.01 -17.51
CA GLU A 84 -1.39 -17.93 -18.18
C GLU A 84 -2.20 -16.66 -17.86
N THR A 85 -1.58 -15.60 -17.30
CA THR A 85 -2.27 -14.36 -16.88
C THR A 85 -3.19 -13.79 -17.96
N ALA A 86 -2.69 -13.59 -19.17
CA ALA A 86 -3.48 -13.02 -20.26
C ALA A 86 -4.60 -13.96 -20.73
N HIS A 87 -4.34 -15.28 -20.78
CA HIS A 87 -5.33 -16.27 -21.14
C HIS A 87 -6.48 -16.34 -20.12
N ILE A 88 -6.15 -16.29 -18.83
CA ILE A 88 -7.16 -16.21 -17.76
C ILE A 88 -8.02 -14.96 -17.94
N ALA A 89 -7.43 -13.79 -18.15
CA ALA A 89 -8.19 -12.55 -18.36
C ALA A 89 -9.18 -12.68 -19.55
N GLU A 90 -8.69 -13.20 -20.68
CA GLU A 90 -9.50 -13.42 -21.89
C GLU A 90 -10.63 -14.44 -21.65
N SER A 91 -10.40 -15.50 -20.88
CA SER A 91 -11.40 -16.52 -20.55
C SER A 91 -12.60 -15.97 -19.75
N PHE A 92 -12.38 -14.92 -18.96
CA PHE A 92 -13.46 -14.18 -18.27
C PHE A 92 -14.17 -13.15 -19.15
N GLY A 93 -13.79 -13.02 -20.43
CA GLY A 93 -14.39 -12.09 -21.38
C GLY A 93 -14.09 -10.62 -21.10
N VAL A 94 -13.07 -10.32 -20.28
CA VAL A 94 -12.62 -8.95 -20.04
C VAL A 94 -11.67 -8.48 -21.15
N GLN A 95 -11.67 -7.18 -21.43
CA GLN A 95 -10.76 -6.61 -22.40
C GLN A 95 -9.32 -6.80 -21.92
N THR A 96 -8.45 -7.39 -22.74
CA THR A 96 -7.05 -7.67 -22.38
C THR A 96 -6.12 -6.95 -23.34
N LEU A 97 -5.30 -6.04 -22.79
CA LEU A 97 -4.24 -5.37 -23.53
C LEU A 97 -2.90 -6.07 -23.25
N ARG A 98 -2.41 -6.85 -24.20
CA ARG A 98 -1.08 -7.48 -24.11
C ARG A 98 -0.01 -6.50 -24.58
N LEU A 99 0.93 -6.14 -23.70
CA LEU A 99 2.08 -5.32 -24.06
C LEU A 99 3.10 -6.19 -24.80
N ARG A 100 3.32 -5.92 -26.09
CA ARG A 100 4.19 -6.73 -26.97
C ARG A 100 5.61 -6.18 -27.12
N HIS A 101 5.78 -4.87 -26.88
CA HIS A 101 7.06 -4.20 -27.03
C HIS A 101 7.70 -3.99 -25.67
N ASP A 102 9.02 -4.03 -25.64
CA ASP A 102 9.78 -3.72 -24.42
C ASP A 102 9.35 -2.40 -23.80
N ILE A 103 9.47 -2.35 -22.48
CA ILE A 103 9.17 -1.13 -21.74
C ILE A 103 10.15 -0.05 -22.17
N PRO A 104 9.68 1.12 -22.62
CA PRO A 104 10.57 2.20 -23.07
C PRO A 104 11.55 2.63 -21.97
N PRO A 105 12.76 3.08 -22.34
CA PRO A 105 13.74 3.57 -21.37
C PRO A 105 13.14 4.63 -20.42
N GLY A 106 13.46 4.50 -19.14
CA GLY A 106 12.98 5.41 -18.09
C GLY A 106 11.58 5.10 -17.56
N TRP A 107 10.91 4.04 -18.02
CA TRP A 107 9.68 3.56 -17.46
C TRP A 107 9.90 2.35 -16.53
N LYS A 108 9.06 2.24 -15.50
CA LYS A 108 8.87 1.01 -14.72
C LYS A 108 7.64 0.26 -15.20
N GLY A 109 7.57 -1.06 -14.93
CA GLY A 109 6.51 -1.93 -15.44
C GLY A 109 5.11 -1.48 -15.09
N LYS A 110 4.79 -1.40 -13.79
CA LYS A 110 3.44 -1.05 -13.32
C LYS A 110 2.97 0.33 -13.83
N PRO A 111 3.74 1.44 -13.68
CA PRO A 111 3.33 2.74 -14.22
C PRO A 111 3.12 2.70 -15.73
N TYR A 112 3.96 1.96 -16.48
CA TYR A 112 3.79 1.81 -17.93
C TYR A 112 2.50 1.08 -18.28
N ALA A 113 2.22 -0.04 -17.63
CA ALA A 113 0.98 -0.79 -17.83
C ALA A 113 -0.26 0.06 -17.49
N CYS A 114 -0.25 0.75 -16.35
CA CYS A 114 -1.33 1.68 -15.98
C CYS A 114 -1.54 2.78 -17.03
N HIS A 115 -0.44 3.39 -17.49
CA HIS A 115 -0.51 4.45 -18.51
C HIS A 115 -1.06 3.91 -19.84
N ARG A 116 -0.60 2.75 -20.29
CA ARG A 116 -1.08 2.11 -21.53
C ARG A 116 -2.56 1.75 -21.43
N GLY A 117 -3.01 1.29 -20.25
CA GLY A 117 -4.42 1.06 -19.97
C GLY A 117 -5.25 2.35 -20.05
N ALA A 118 -4.78 3.42 -19.42
CA ALA A 118 -5.46 4.71 -19.47
C ALA A 118 -5.63 5.29 -20.87
N LEU A 119 -4.66 5.07 -21.76
CA LEU A 119 -4.72 5.54 -23.16
C LEU A 119 -5.83 4.87 -23.98
N VAL A 120 -6.21 3.63 -23.66
CA VAL A 120 -7.25 2.88 -24.38
C VAL A 120 -8.60 2.90 -23.66
N ALA A 121 -8.63 3.25 -22.39
CA ALA A 121 -9.80 3.36 -21.55
C ALA A 121 -10.76 4.47 -22.06
N LYS A 122 -12.07 4.21 -22.01
CA LYS A 122 -13.13 5.07 -22.56
C LYS A 122 -14.00 5.73 -21.49
N GLY A 123 -13.89 5.29 -20.23
CA GLY A 123 -14.68 5.84 -19.12
C GLY A 123 -14.33 7.28 -18.79
N ASP A 124 -15.30 8.04 -18.31
CA ASP A 124 -15.10 9.40 -17.77
C ASP A 124 -14.31 9.37 -16.45
N TRP A 125 -14.36 8.23 -15.77
CA TRP A 125 -13.57 7.93 -14.59
C TRP A 125 -12.65 6.73 -14.83
N LEU A 126 -11.45 6.79 -14.28
CA LEU A 126 -10.47 5.72 -14.30
C LEU A 126 -10.26 5.21 -12.88
N LEU A 127 -10.38 3.90 -12.69
CA LEU A 127 -10.00 3.20 -11.47
C LEU A 127 -8.77 2.35 -11.77
N PHE A 128 -7.64 2.69 -11.17
CA PHE A 128 -6.48 1.82 -11.14
C PHE A 128 -6.56 0.95 -9.89
N THR A 129 -6.51 -0.36 -10.07
CA THR A 129 -6.54 -1.33 -8.97
C THR A 129 -5.59 -2.48 -9.24
N ASP A 130 -5.00 -3.05 -8.18
CA ASP A 130 -4.03 -4.14 -8.33
C ASP A 130 -4.72 -5.48 -8.61
N ALA A 131 -4.01 -6.40 -9.26
CA ALA A 131 -4.50 -7.71 -9.64
C ALA A 131 -4.72 -8.67 -8.45
N ASP A 132 -4.40 -8.26 -7.22
CA ASP A 132 -4.60 -8.98 -5.96
C ASP A 132 -5.69 -8.34 -5.07
N THR A 133 -6.47 -7.41 -5.62
CA THR A 133 -7.51 -6.64 -4.92
C THR A 133 -8.91 -7.16 -5.25
N VAL A 134 -9.57 -7.76 -4.27
CA VAL A 134 -10.93 -8.33 -4.36
C VAL A 134 -11.94 -7.28 -3.92
N HIS A 135 -12.83 -6.87 -4.82
CA HIS A 135 -13.79 -5.80 -4.58
C HIS A 135 -15.11 -6.32 -4.00
N THR A 136 -15.70 -5.56 -3.06
CA THR A 136 -17.06 -5.83 -2.58
C THR A 136 -18.08 -5.35 -3.61
N ARG A 137 -19.29 -5.93 -3.55
CA ARG A 137 -20.34 -5.70 -4.55
C ARG A 137 -20.64 -4.22 -4.80
N GLU A 138 -20.68 -3.40 -3.77
CA GLU A 138 -21.06 -1.97 -3.86
C GLU A 138 -19.88 -1.01 -3.69
N GLY A 139 -18.69 -1.54 -3.46
CA GLY A 139 -17.53 -0.74 -3.07
C GLY A 139 -17.17 0.36 -4.07
N ILE A 140 -17.10 -0.01 -5.36
CA ILE A 140 -16.74 0.93 -6.42
C ILE A 140 -17.88 1.97 -6.63
N ALA A 141 -19.14 1.54 -6.55
CA ALA A 141 -20.27 2.44 -6.66
C ALA A 141 -20.27 3.50 -5.54
N LYS A 142 -19.97 3.09 -4.28
CA LYS A 142 -19.83 4.04 -3.16
C LYS A 142 -18.71 5.05 -3.41
N ALA A 143 -17.57 4.61 -3.92
CA ALA A 143 -16.43 5.49 -4.20
C ALA A 143 -16.75 6.55 -5.26
N ILE A 144 -17.36 6.16 -6.38
CA ILE A 144 -17.80 7.07 -7.44
C ILE A 144 -18.87 8.03 -6.95
N CYS A 145 -19.92 7.52 -6.29
CA CYS A 145 -21.01 8.33 -5.77
C CYS A 145 -20.47 9.42 -4.82
N TYR A 146 -19.61 9.04 -3.90
CA TYR A 146 -18.98 9.99 -2.98
C TYR A 146 -18.13 11.02 -3.71
N ALA A 147 -17.24 10.59 -4.61
CA ALA A 147 -16.35 11.49 -5.32
C ALA A 147 -17.11 12.54 -6.13
N GLN A 148 -18.18 12.14 -6.82
CA GLN A 148 -19.01 13.08 -7.60
C GLN A 148 -19.84 14.02 -6.73
N THR A 149 -20.51 13.50 -5.70
CA THR A 149 -21.40 14.31 -4.85
C THR A 149 -20.63 15.31 -3.98
N THR A 150 -19.37 15.04 -3.69
CA THR A 150 -18.47 15.95 -2.97
C THR A 150 -17.54 16.75 -3.91
N ASN A 151 -17.76 16.64 -5.23
CA ASN A 151 -17.00 17.35 -6.26
C ASN A 151 -15.47 17.15 -6.15
N LEU A 152 -15.05 15.89 -5.89
CA LEU A 152 -13.64 15.53 -5.89
C LEU A 152 -13.14 15.26 -7.32
N ASP A 153 -11.86 15.49 -7.53
CA ASP A 153 -11.15 15.14 -8.77
C ASP A 153 -10.77 13.66 -8.81
N GLY A 154 -10.70 13.03 -7.65
CA GLY A 154 -10.45 11.62 -7.45
C GLY A 154 -10.42 11.28 -5.96
N LEU A 155 -10.15 10.03 -5.65
CA LEU A 155 -9.86 9.55 -4.30
C LEU A 155 -9.01 8.28 -4.35
N SER A 156 -8.34 7.99 -3.25
CA SER A 156 -7.64 6.74 -3.05
C SER A 156 -8.09 6.09 -1.73
N LEU A 157 -8.04 4.77 -1.66
CA LEU A 157 -8.51 4.03 -0.51
C LEU A 157 -7.38 3.23 0.14
N PHE A 158 -7.30 3.31 1.46
CA PHE A 158 -6.52 2.38 2.25
C PHE A 158 -7.40 1.17 2.57
N LEU A 159 -7.14 0.06 1.86
CA LEU A 159 -7.96 -1.14 1.84
C LEU A 159 -7.63 -2.08 3.01
N GLU A 160 -8.51 -3.03 3.29
CA GLU A 160 -8.24 -4.13 4.21
C GLU A 160 -7.14 -5.03 3.63
N GLN A 161 -6.18 -5.41 4.47
CA GLN A 161 -5.06 -6.25 4.08
C GLN A 161 -5.25 -7.65 4.65
N GLN A 162 -5.38 -8.63 3.78
CA GLN A 162 -5.44 -10.04 4.16
C GLN A 162 -4.09 -10.71 3.87
N SER A 163 -3.53 -11.33 4.88
CA SER A 163 -2.24 -12.00 4.81
C SER A 163 -2.38 -13.51 4.67
N SER A 164 -1.52 -14.13 3.89
CA SER A 164 -1.48 -15.57 3.67
C SER A 164 -0.92 -16.38 4.85
N SER A 165 -0.23 -15.71 5.80
CA SER A 165 0.39 -16.36 6.96
C SER A 165 0.47 -15.41 8.15
N TRP A 166 0.60 -15.99 9.35
CA TRP A 166 0.78 -15.20 10.58
C TRP A 166 2.07 -14.35 10.56
N ILE A 167 3.14 -14.81 9.89
CA ILE A 167 4.38 -14.05 9.72
C ILE A 167 4.11 -12.81 8.86
N SER A 168 3.43 -13.00 7.74
CA SER A 168 3.06 -11.88 6.87
C SER A 168 2.16 -10.88 7.59
N SER A 169 1.15 -11.35 8.38
CA SER A 169 0.31 -10.47 9.19
C SER A 169 1.15 -9.63 10.16
N LEU A 170 2.02 -10.26 10.94
CA LEU A 170 2.87 -9.58 11.91
C LEU A 170 3.73 -8.48 11.26
N VAL A 171 4.35 -8.80 10.14
CA VAL A 171 5.27 -7.88 9.46
C VAL A 171 4.50 -6.73 8.79
N ILE A 172 3.36 -7.02 8.15
CA ILE A 172 2.49 -6.01 7.53
C ILE A 172 1.90 -5.10 8.60
N ASP A 173 1.42 -5.64 9.72
CA ASP A 173 0.91 -4.86 10.85
C ASP A 173 1.98 -3.89 11.37
N ALA A 174 3.23 -4.35 11.54
CA ALA A 174 4.33 -3.49 11.98
C ALA A 174 4.68 -2.42 10.92
N ALA A 175 4.67 -2.77 9.63
CA ALA A 175 4.94 -1.83 8.55
C ALA A 175 3.88 -0.72 8.50
N PHE A 176 2.59 -1.06 8.58
CA PHE A 176 1.51 -0.08 8.57
C PHE A 176 1.44 0.75 9.85
N ALA A 177 1.68 0.15 11.02
CA ALA A 177 1.82 0.91 12.26
C ALA A 177 2.91 1.98 12.13
N GLY A 178 4.07 1.62 11.54
CA GLY A 178 5.13 2.56 11.21
C GLY A 178 4.68 3.65 10.23
N LEU A 179 4.08 3.27 9.10
CA LEU A 179 3.60 4.19 8.09
C LEU A 179 2.61 5.20 8.68
N PHE A 180 1.63 4.73 9.44
CA PHE A 180 0.59 5.60 10.01
C PHE A 180 1.08 6.46 11.17
N ALA A 181 2.18 6.12 11.83
CA ALA A 181 2.82 7.03 12.79
C ALA A 181 3.28 8.34 12.10
N GLY A 182 3.71 8.25 10.84
CA GLY A 182 4.11 9.41 10.02
C GLY A 182 3.00 10.00 9.15
N TRP A 183 1.88 9.31 8.95
CA TRP A 183 0.86 9.64 7.93
C TRP A 183 0.36 11.08 7.97
N GLY A 184 0.05 11.61 9.15
CA GLY A 184 -0.52 12.95 9.30
C GLY A 184 0.39 14.10 8.85
N THR A 185 1.64 13.81 8.45
CA THR A 185 2.61 14.80 7.97
C THR A 185 2.90 14.66 6.47
N ALA A 186 2.23 13.71 5.78
CA ALA A 186 2.33 13.52 4.34
C ALA A 186 1.26 14.34 3.60
N ASN A 187 1.64 14.98 2.49
CA ASN A 187 0.71 15.82 1.73
C ASN A 187 -0.28 15.02 0.89
N ALA A 188 0.17 13.95 0.25
CA ALA A 188 -0.66 13.06 -0.54
C ALA A 188 0.04 11.69 -0.69
N MET A 189 -0.49 10.67 -0.05
CA MET A 189 0.00 9.30 -0.15
C MET A 189 -1.09 8.42 -0.75
N LEU A 190 -1.28 8.49 -2.08
CA LEU A 190 -2.21 7.59 -2.73
C LEU A 190 -1.78 6.14 -2.50
N ASN A 191 -2.74 5.25 -2.40
CA ASN A 191 -2.52 3.81 -2.33
C ASN A 191 -2.74 3.20 -3.71
N GLY A 192 -1.71 2.67 -4.32
CA GLY A 192 -1.73 2.08 -5.65
C GLY A 192 -2.70 0.92 -5.84
N GLN A 193 -3.24 0.38 -4.74
CA GLN A 193 -4.26 -0.68 -4.76
C GLN A 193 -5.65 -0.17 -5.15
N PHE A 194 -5.91 1.14 -4.99
CA PHE A 194 -7.18 1.76 -5.38
C PHE A 194 -6.96 3.27 -5.61
N ILE A 195 -6.86 3.67 -6.87
CA ILE A 195 -6.78 5.08 -7.29
C ILE A 195 -7.92 5.35 -8.26
N LEU A 196 -8.92 6.08 -7.82
CA LEU A 196 -10.04 6.54 -8.61
C LEU A 196 -9.82 8.00 -8.98
N VAL A 197 -9.90 8.35 -10.26
CA VAL A 197 -9.63 9.71 -10.74
C VAL A 197 -10.46 10.02 -11.98
N ARG A 198 -10.89 11.28 -12.15
CA ARG A 198 -11.48 11.76 -13.40
C ARG A 198 -10.49 11.59 -14.54
N ARG A 199 -10.95 11.09 -15.67
CA ARG A 199 -10.08 10.87 -16.84
C ARG A 199 -9.38 12.14 -17.29
N GLU A 200 -10.09 13.25 -17.34
CA GLU A 200 -9.53 14.57 -17.69
C GLU A 200 -8.41 14.99 -16.73
N VAL A 201 -8.61 14.85 -15.41
CA VAL A 201 -7.61 15.17 -14.37
C VAL A 201 -6.37 14.28 -14.50
N TYR A 202 -6.57 12.98 -14.78
CA TYR A 202 -5.45 12.07 -15.02
C TYR A 202 -4.56 12.54 -16.17
N PHE A 203 -5.15 12.89 -17.31
CA PHE A 203 -4.37 13.32 -18.49
C PHE A 203 -3.80 14.73 -18.31
N ASP A 204 -4.55 15.65 -17.75
CA ASP A 204 -4.08 17.01 -17.49
C ASP A 204 -2.91 17.03 -16.48
N SER A 205 -2.95 16.18 -15.46
CA SER A 205 -1.81 15.99 -14.54
C SER A 205 -0.60 15.32 -15.20
N GLY A 206 -0.73 14.78 -16.41
CA GLY A 206 0.29 13.98 -17.08
C GLY A 206 0.35 12.52 -16.59
N GLY A 207 -0.49 12.14 -15.61
CA GLY A 207 -0.67 10.80 -15.13
C GLY A 207 0.62 10.06 -14.78
N PHE A 208 0.63 8.75 -14.94
CA PHE A 208 1.83 7.93 -14.69
C PHE A 208 3.01 8.24 -15.60
N ALA A 209 2.80 8.92 -16.74
CA ALA A 209 3.91 9.32 -17.61
C ALA A 209 4.84 10.34 -16.93
N SER A 210 4.29 11.24 -16.12
CA SER A 210 5.06 12.25 -15.37
C SER A 210 5.86 11.65 -14.21
N VAL A 211 5.48 10.46 -13.72
CA VAL A 211 6.10 9.76 -12.58
C VAL A 211 6.70 8.40 -12.98
N ARG A 212 6.94 8.19 -14.26
CA ARG A 212 7.32 6.90 -14.88
C ARG A 212 8.51 6.18 -14.26
N ASN A 213 9.47 6.93 -13.70
CA ASN A 213 10.71 6.42 -13.11
C ASN A 213 10.67 6.39 -11.55
N GLU A 214 9.54 6.75 -10.96
CA GLU A 214 9.43 6.77 -9.50
C GLU A 214 9.31 5.35 -8.92
N ALA A 215 9.91 5.13 -7.76
CA ALA A 215 9.84 3.83 -7.06
C ALA A 215 8.51 3.65 -6.33
N LEU A 216 7.93 4.77 -5.86
CA LEU A 216 6.61 4.86 -5.26
C LEU A 216 5.76 5.73 -6.19
N GLU A 217 5.33 5.13 -7.29
CA GLU A 217 4.64 5.80 -8.40
C GLU A 217 3.28 6.38 -7.97
N ASP A 218 2.60 5.72 -7.06
CA ASP A 218 1.32 6.12 -6.48
C ASP A 218 1.46 7.37 -5.59
N VAL A 219 2.44 7.36 -4.70
CA VAL A 219 2.75 8.53 -3.85
C VAL A 219 3.22 9.71 -4.69
N ALA A 220 4.06 9.45 -5.71
CA ALA A 220 4.53 10.49 -6.62
C ALA A 220 3.39 11.11 -7.43
N LEU A 221 2.47 10.28 -7.95
CA LEU A 221 1.28 10.72 -8.67
C LEU A 221 0.37 11.57 -7.77
N GLY A 222 0.11 11.13 -6.54
CA GLY A 222 -0.67 11.89 -5.58
C GLY A 222 -0.10 13.27 -5.28
N ASN A 223 1.21 13.33 -4.99
CA ASN A 223 1.88 14.61 -4.76
C ASN A 223 1.82 15.53 -5.98
N LEU A 224 2.02 14.99 -7.19
CA LEU A 224 1.91 15.76 -8.44
C LEU A 224 0.52 16.38 -8.61
N MET A 225 -0.53 15.57 -8.40
CA MET A 225 -1.91 16.02 -8.53
C MET A 225 -2.26 17.09 -7.49
N VAL A 226 -1.91 16.88 -6.22
CA VAL A 226 -2.13 17.88 -5.15
C VAL A 226 -1.36 19.16 -5.40
N GLN A 227 -0.11 19.10 -5.89
CA GLN A 227 0.66 20.30 -6.26
C GLN A 227 0.02 21.09 -7.40
N ARG A 228 -0.76 20.43 -8.26
CA ARG A 228 -1.54 21.10 -9.32
C ARG A 228 -2.91 21.59 -8.85
N GLY A 229 -3.24 21.41 -7.58
CA GLY A 229 -4.47 21.91 -6.96
C GLY A 229 -5.65 20.94 -7.01
N TYR A 230 -5.47 19.68 -7.46
CA TYR A 230 -6.53 18.69 -7.51
C TYR A 230 -6.86 18.14 -6.11
N LEU A 231 -8.15 17.87 -5.89
CA LEU A 231 -8.70 17.33 -4.64
C LEU A 231 -8.79 15.81 -4.71
N ILE A 232 -7.79 15.11 -4.19
CA ILE A 232 -7.70 13.65 -4.19
C ILE A 232 -7.38 13.13 -2.78
N PRO A 233 -8.39 13.04 -1.88
CA PRO A 233 -8.18 12.55 -0.54
C PRO A 233 -7.90 11.04 -0.50
N VAL A 234 -7.20 10.60 0.56
CA VAL A 234 -7.10 9.20 0.92
C VAL A 234 -8.12 8.90 2.01
N MET A 235 -8.89 7.83 1.84
CA MET A 235 -9.96 7.44 2.74
C MET A 235 -9.82 5.97 3.15
N ARG A 236 -10.62 5.53 4.12
CA ARG A 236 -10.69 4.13 4.53
C ARG A 236 -11.55 3.34 3.56
N GLY A 237 -11.04 2.19 3.14
CA GLY A 237 -11.72 1.26 2.26
C GLY A 237 -11.78 -0.16 2.81
N ASP A 238 -11.74 -0.32 4.14
CA ASP A 238 -11.79 -1.63 4.82
C ASP A 238 -13.10 -2.40 4.59
N ASP A 239 -14.17 -1.74 4.11
CA ASP A 239 -15.44 -2.33 3.67
C ASP A 239 -15.65 -2.30 2.14
N ILE A 240 -14.66 -1.84 1.38
CA ILE A 240 -14.76 -1.62 -0.06
C ILE A 240 -14.06 -2.72 -0.86
N ALA A 241 -12.87 -3.10 -0.43
CA ALA A 241 -12.10 -4.17 -1.03
C ALA A 241 -11.10 -4.77 -0.04
N VAL A 242 -10.66 -6.00 -0.35
CA VAL A 242 -9.65 -6.74 0.42
C VAL A 242 -8.48 -7.06 -0.49
N VAL A 243 -7.26 -6.83 0.00
CA VAL A 243 -6.02 -7.07 -0.75
C VAL A 243 -5.30 -8.31 -0.23
N HIS A 244 -4.94 -9.21 -1.13
CA HIS A 244 -4.14 -10.40 -0.86
C HIS A 244 -2.68 -10.15 -1.25
N MET A 245 -1.97 -9.30 -0.48
CA MET A 245 -0.68 -8.71 -0.91
C MET A 245 0.40 -9.70 -1.28
N TYR A 246 0.67 -10.71 -0.48
CA TYR A 246 1.83 -11.58 -0.64
C TYR A 246 1.48 -13.04 -0.36
N ALA A 247 1.70 -13.90 -1.34
CA ALA A 247 1.52 -15.34 -1.17
C ALA A 247 2.69 -16.01 -0.38
N THR A 248 3.89 -15.38 -0.39
CA THR A 248 5.08 -15.93 0.25
C THR A 248 5.86 -14.87 1.04
N CYS A 249 6.63 -15.33 2.06
CA CYS A 249 7.54 -14.44 2.81
C CYS A 249 8.60 -13.77 1.91
N LYS A 250 9.03 -14.44 0.83
CA LYS A 250 9.99 -13.88 -0.14
C LYS A 250 9.38 -12.71 -0.91
N GLN A 251 8.13 -12.86 -1.37
CA GLN A 251 7.42 -11.76 -2.03
C GLN A 251 7.22 -10.58 -1.08
N MET A 252 6.82 -10.85 0.17
CA MET A 252 6.67 -9.83 1.20
C MET A 252 8.00 -9.08 1.45
N PHE A 253 9.10 -9.79 1.64
CA PHE A 253 10.41 -9.17 1.86
C PHE A 253 10.83 -8.29 0.67
N ASN A 254 10.66 -8.77 -0.56
CA ASN A 254 10.97 -8.02 -1.77
C ASN A 254 10.08 -6.78 -1.93
N GLY A 255 8.78 -6.90 -1.64
CA GLY A 255 7.84 -5.77 -1.67
C GLY A 255 8.21 -4.67 -0.68
N LEU A 256 8.50 -5.04 0.57
CA LEU A 256 8.96 -4.10 1.59
C LEU A 256 10.33 -3.49 1.26
N SER A 257 11.23 -4.27 0.64
CA SER A 257 12.53 -3.76 0.17
C SER A 257 12.36 -2.71 -0.93
N ARG A 258 11.38 -2.86 -1.81
CA ARG A 258 11.02 -1.85 -2.83
C ARG A 258 10.57 -0.55 -2.17
N LEU A 259 9.74 -0.64 -1.12
CA LEU A 259 9.33 0.55 -0.34
C LEU A 259 10.55 1.23 0.29
N GLY A 260 11.45 0.48 0.92
CA GLY A 260 12.70 1.01 1.49
C GLY A 260 13.58 1.72 0.45
N ALA A 261 13.72 1.14 -0.74
CA ALA A 261 14.45 1.77 -1.86
C ALA A 261 13.77 3.08 -2.32
N GLY A 262 12.45 3.18 -2.24
CA GLY A 262 11.67 4.37 -2.60
C GLY A 262 11.90 5.54 -1.65
N THR A 263 12.10 5.30 -0.36
CA THR A 263 12.14 6.34 0.68
C THR A 263 13.30 7.31 0.58
N LEU A 264 14.38 6.99 -0.12
CA LEU A 264 15.53 7.89 -0.31
C LEU A 264 15.20 9.25 -0.97
N ARG A 265 14.17 9.28 -1.82
CA ARG A 265 13.72 10.53 -2.46
C ARG A 265 12.75 11.34 -1.60
N TRP A 266 12.19 10.72 -0.56
CA TRP A 266 11.20 11.31 0.31
C TRP A 266 11.89 11.81 1.58
N GLN A 267 12.09 13.12 1.64
CA GLN A 267 12.55 13.79 2.86
C GLN A 267 11.33 14.40 3.55
N GLY A 268 11.21 14.15 4.82
CA GLY A 268 10.11 14.73 5.57
C GLY A 268 9.88 14.07 6.93
N MET A 269 9.09 14.73 7.73
CA MET A 269 8.78 14.30 9.10
C MET A 269 8.10 12.92 9.13
N TRP A 270 7.32 12.58 8.10
CA TRP A 270 6.65 11.29 8.04
C TRP A 270 7.63 10.10 7.95
N VAL A 271 8.71 10.21 7.16
CA VAL A 271 9.75 9.16 7.09
C VAL A 271 10.44 9.03 8.44
N SER A 272 10.77 10.16 9.08
CA SER A 272 11.43 10.18 10.38
C SER A 272 10.57 9.55 11.47
N LEU A 273 9.27 9.85 11.51
CA LEU A 273 8.33 9.27 12.47
C LEU A 273 8.11 7.77 12.24
N THR A 274 7.99 7.34 10.97
CA THR A 274 7.94 5.92 10.59
C THR A 274 9.19 5.18 11.07
N ALA A 275 10.38 5.70 10.77
CA ALA A 275 11.65 5.09 11.19
C ALA A 275 11.79 5.05 12.72
N LEU A 276 11.41 6.13 13.40
CA LEU A 276 11.44 6.21 14.86
C LEU A 276 10.47 5.18 15.49
N HIS A 277 9.27 5.01 14.93
CA HIS A 277 8.31 4.02 15.42
C HIS A 277 8.85 2.59 15.22
N ILE A 278 9.39 2.26 14.07
CA ILE A 278 10.02 0.94 13.82
C ILE A 278 11.18 0.71 14.81
N ALA A 279 12.04 1.70 15.02
CA ALA A 279 13.13 1.60 16.00
C ALA A 279 12.60 1.41 17.44
N ALA A 280 11.51 2.10 17.80
CA ALA A 280 10.87 1.96 19.09
C ALA A 280 10.25 0.56 19.29
N LEU A 281 9.63 -0.03 18.25
CA LEU A 281 9.13 -1.40 18.29
C LEU A 281 10.25 -2.44 18.43
N ILE A 282 11.44 -2.20 17.90
CA ILE A 282 12.63 -3.09 18.02
C ILE A 282 13.33 -2.94 19.37
N SER A 283 13.18 -1.81 20.04
CA SER A 283 13.90 -1.48 21.27
C SER A 283 13.82 -2.52 22.42
N PRO A 284 12.73 -3.35 22.57
CA PRO A 284 12.72 -4.43 23.54
C PRO A 284 13.83 -5.48 23.33
N LEU A 285 14.22 -5.77 22.08
CA LEU A 285 15.34 -6.69 21.79
C LEU A 285 16.68 -6.08 22.23
N VAL A 286 16.88 -4.79 21.99
CA VAL A 286 18.06 -4.07 22.48
C VAL A 286 18.10 -4.04 24.01
N THR A 287 16.92 -3.88 24.64
CA THR A 287 16.78 -3.93 26.11
C THR A 287 17.10 -5.32 26.63
N LEU A 288 16.64 -6.39 25.98
CA LEU A 288 16.99 -7.77 26.34
C LEU A 288 18.51 -7.99 26.31
N ILE A 289 19.17 -7.58 25.24
CA ILE A 289 20.64 -7.64 25.13
C ILE A 289 21.29 -6.87 26.27
N GLY A 290 20.82 -5.67 26.59
CA GLY A 290 21.33 -4.86 27.69
C GLY A 290 21.18 -5.51 29.07
N VAL A 291 20.08 -6.25 29.29
CA VAL A 291 19.85 -7.02 30.52
C VAL A 291 20.80 -8.23 30.58
N LEU A 292 20.90 -9.00 29.49
CA LEU A 292 21.78 -10.19 29.43
C LEU A 292 23.26 -9.87 29.69
N PHE A 293 23.69 -8.71 29.25
CA PHE A 293 25.05 -8.22 29.51
C PHE A 293 25.22 -7.42 30.83
N GLY A 294 24.18 -7.44 31.70
CA GLY A 294 24.22 -6.75 33.00
C GLY A 294 24.28 -5.21 32.92
N ARG A 295 23.98 -4.63 31.76
CA ARG A 295 24.07 -3.17 31.52
C ARG A 295 22.75 -2.44 31.80
N LEU A 296 21.62 -3.17 31.85
CA LEU A 296 20.31 -2.69 32.24
C LEU A 296 19.69 -3.54 33.33
N ARG A 297 18.82 -2.92 34.13
CA ARG A 297 18.07 -3.63 35.18
C ARG A 297 16.93 -4.42 34.53
N TRP A 298 16.74 -5.65 34.97
CA TRP A 298 15.72 -6.58 34.40
C TRP A 298 14.27 -6.02 34.33
N PRO A 299 13.78 -5.14 35.25
CA PRO A 299 12.40 -4.62 35.14
C PRO A 299 12.12 -3.81 33.87
N TRP A 300 13.16 -3.30 33.19
CA TRP A 300 12.98 -2.58 31.93
C TRP A 300 12.55 -3.47 30.77
N LEU A 301 12.82 -4.75 30.83
CA LEU A 301 12.49 -5.68 29.75
C LEU A 301 10.97 -5.87 29.60
N PRO A 302 10.20 -6.28 30.64
CA PRO A 302 8.75 -6.41 30.51
C PRO A 302 8.07 -5.07 30.21
N VAL A 303 8.58 -3.94 30.70
CA VAL A 303 8.04 -2.62 30.40
C VAL A 303 8.18 -2.30 28.92
N SER A 304 9.39 -2.41 28.36
CA SER A 304 9.64 -2.13 26.95
C SER A 304 8.86 -3.06 26.04
N TRP A 305 8.78 -4.35 26.39
CA TRP A 305 8.04 -5.34 25.62
C TRP A 305 6.54 -5.06 25.62
N SER A 306 5.96 -4.76 26.79
CA SER A 306 4.54 -4.41 26.89
C SER A 306 4.19 -3.15 26.09
N MET A 307 5.05 -2.12 26.11
CA MET A 307 4.83 -0.90 25.33
C MET A 307 4.83 -1.17 23.82
N ALA A 308 5.75 -1.97 23.32
CA ALA A 308 5.79 -2.36 21.91
C ALA A 308 4.56 -3.21 21.52
N SER A 309 4.18 -4.16 22.38
CA SER A 309 2.99 -4.99 22.16
C SER A 309 1.71 -4.17 22.15
N LEU A 310 1.53 -3.26 23.10
CA LEU A 310 0.35 -2.38 23.15
C LEU A 310 0.29 -1.43 21.95
N SER A 311 1.45 -0.97 21.48
CA SER A 311 1.57 -0.14 20.28
C SER A 311 1.08 -0.86 19.01
N LEU A 312 1.41 -2.15 18.86
CA LEU A 312 1.02 -2.94 17.68
C LEU A 312 -0.40 -3.53 17.80
N LEU A 313 -0.94 -3.65 19.03
CA LEU A 313 -2.20 -4.35 19.31
C LEU A 313 -3.40 -3.89 18.44
N PRO A 314 -3.62 -2.58 18.16
CA PRO A 314 -4.72 -2.15 17.31
C PRO A 314 -4.63 -2.74 15.89
N TRP A 315 -3.44 -2.85 15.34
CA TRP A 315 -3.16 -3.39 14.00
C TRP A 315 -3.37 -4.90 13.97
N SER A 316 -2.79 -5.62 14.92
CA SER A 316 -2.96 -7.07 15.04
C SER A 316 -4.40 -7.49 15.35
N ARG A 317 -5.22 -6.62 15.95
CA ARG A 317 -6.67 -6.85 16.08
C ARG A 317 -7.40 -6.72 14.75
N ARG A 318 -7.01 -5.78 13.90
CA ARG A 318 -7.59 -5.61 12.55
C ARG A 318 -7.29 -6.80 11.65
N SER A 319 -6.07 -7.33 11.70
CA SER A 319 -5.69 -8.53 10.97
C SER A 319 -6.27 -9.83 11.55
N GLY A 320 -7.10 -9.75 12.60
CA GLY A 320 -7.69 -10.91 13.28
C GLY A 320 -6.71 -11.71 14.17
N ALA A 321 -5.49 -11.22 14.36
CA ALA A 321 -4.40 -11.95 15.00
C ALA A 321 -3.81 -11.22 16.22
N ALA A 322 -4.67 -10.74 17.15
CA ALA A 322 -4.30 -9.90 18.30
C ALA A 322 -3.09 -10.43 19.11
N LYS A 323 -2.94 -11.75 19.22
CA LYS A 323 -1.81 -12.38 19.96
C LYS A 323 -0.45 -12.08 19.31
N LEU A 324 -0.41 -11.79 18.01
CA LEU A 324 0.82 -11.46 17.30
C LEU A 324 1.43 -10.13 17.78
N ALA A 325 0.67 -9.26 18.42
CA ALA A 325 1.17 -8.04 19.04
C ALA A 325 2.32 -8.33 20.04
N LEU A 326 2.33 -9.48 20.68
CA LEU A 326 3.41 -9.90 21.58
C LEU A 326 4.75 -10.11 20.84
N LEU A 327 4.70 -10.33 19.53
CA LEU A 327 5.86 -10.52 18.66
C LEU A 327 6.25 -9.22 17.91
N ALA A 328 5.71 -8.07 18.29
CA ALA A 328 5.95 -6.77 17.65
C ALA A 328 7.43 -6.50 17.33
N PRO A 329 8.41 -6.75 18.24
CA PRO A 329 9.81 -6.49 17.95
C PRO A 329 10.35 -7.29 16.76
N PHE A 330 9.89 -8.53 16.56
CA PHE A 330 10.35 -9.38 15.47
C PHE A 330 9.78 -8.94 14.12
N GLY A 331 8.49 -8.57 14.08
CA GLY A 331 7.89 -8.00 12.87
C GLY A 331 8.60 -6.72 12.43
N ALA A 332 8.87 -5.82 13.37
CA ALA A 332 9.59 -4.59 13.11
C ALA A 332 11.04 -4.83 12.64
N CYS A 333 11.72 -5.87 13.14
CA CYS A 333 13.06 -6.26 12.65
C CYS A 333 13.00 -6.65 11.17
N VAL A 334 12.01 -7.43 10.74
CA VAL A 334 11.89 -7.81 9.33
C VAL A 334 11.64 -6.59 8.45
N VAL A 335 10.80 -5.65 8.90
CA VAL A 335 10.55 -4.37 8.18
C VAL A 335 11.85 -3.57 8.05
N LEU A 336 12.63 -3.45 9.13
CA LEU A 336 13.91 -2.74 9.10
C LEU A 336 14.91 -3.41 8.15
N LEU A 337 15.07 -4.74 8.25
CA LEU A 337 15.99 -5.48 7.40
C LEU A 337 15.64 -5.35 5.92
N ALA A 338 14.36 -5.47 5.57
CA ALA A 338 13.89 -5.29 4.20
C ALA A 338 14.15 -3.86 3.71
N SER A 339 13.84 -2.85 4.55
CA SER A 339 14.06 -1.44 4.20
C SER A 339 15.55 -1.12 3.98
N VAL A 340 16.43 -1.61 4.87
CA VAL A 340 17.89 -1.43 4.75
C VAL A 340 18.42 -2.16 3.52
N TYR A 341 17.97 -3.38 3.25
CA TYR A 341 18.35 -4.12 2.05
C TYR A 341 17.95 -3.35 0.77
N GLY A 342 16.73 -2.83 0.71
CA GLY A 342 16.26 -2.04 -0.42
C GLY A 342 17.09 -0.76 -0.62
N LEU A 343 17.41 -0.07 0.48
CA LEU A 343 18.24 1.13 0.46
C LEU A 343 19.66 0.84 -0.06
N ILE A 344 20.32 -0.20 0.47
CA ILE A 344 21.66 -0.62 0.04
C ILE A 344 21.63 -1.03 -1.44
N SER A 345 20.64 -1.86 -1.85
CA SER A 345 20.51 -2.30 -3.24
C SER A 345 20.37 -1.13 -4.21
N ARG A 346 19.69 -0.06 -3.80
CA ARG A 346 19.58 1.17 -4.60
C ARG A 346 20.89 1.93 -4.67
N ILE A 347 21.59 2.12 -3.53
CA ILE A 347 22.90 2.82 -3.48
C ILE A 347 23.93 2.11 -4.34
N LEU A 348 23.95 0.76 -4.30
CA LEU A 348 24.87 -0.06 -5.09
C LEU A 348 24.43 -0.24 -6.55
N GLY A 349 23.27 0.26 -6.95
CA GLY A 349 22.73 0.10 -8.32
C GLY A 349 22.35 -1.35 -8.68
N THR A 350 22.27 -2.26 -7.69
CA THR A 350 21.90 -3.66 -7.92
C THR A 350 20.41 -3.84 -8.16
N GLY A 351 19.58 -2.92 -7.63
CA GLY A 351 18.11 -2.98 -7.71
C GLY A 351 17.51 -4.10 -6.86
N VAL A 352 16.22 -4.00 -6.57
CA VAL A 352 15.44 -5.05 -5.89
C VAL A 352 14.71 -5.86 -6.95
N LEU A 353 14.76 -7.20 -6.87
CA LEU A 353 14.02 -8.09 -7.77
C LEU A 353 12.53 -8.07 -7.42
N TRP A 354 11.71 -7.61 -8.37
CA TRP A 354 10.25 -7.65 -8.28
C TRP A 354 9.67 -8.27 -9.55
N LYS A 355 8.95 -9.40 -9.43
CA LYS A 355 8.35 -10.13 -10.57
C LYS A 355 9.33 -10.31 -11.74
N GLY A 356 10.54 -10.79 -11.42
CA GLY A 356 11.59 -11.06 -12.42
C GLY A 356 12.30 -9.85 -12.99
N ARG A 357 11.95 -8.62 -12.58
CA ARG A 357 12.63 -7.38 -13.02
C ARG A 357 13.36 -6.69 -11.87
N LYS A 358 14.46 -6.04 -12.18
CA LYS A 358 15.13 -5.11 -11.25
C LYS A 358 14.34 -3.79 -11.20
N VAL A 359 14.02 -3.36 -10.00
CA VAL A 359 13.26 -2.13 -9.75
C VAL A 359 14.10 -1.17 -8.90
#